data_79f669f8dead7a90166aadbafe4133f5
#
_entry.id   79f669f8dead7a90166aadbafe4133f5
#
_cell.length_a   1.000
_cell.length_b   1.000
_cell.length_c   1.000
_cell.angle_alpha   90.00
_cell.angle_beta   90.00
_cell.angle_gamma   90.00
#
_symmetry.space_group_name_H-M   'P 1'
#
loop_
_entity.id
_entity.type
_entity.pdbx_description
1 polymer ?
#
loop_
_entity_poly.entity_id
_entity_poly.type
_entity_poly.pdbx_seq_one_letter_code
_entity_poly.pdbx_strand_id
1 'polypeptide(L)'
;MWANVEEPVAMDRRATPDQSFDHPARPASAGLRSHSLARRSWMRSLRRAFNNLIELDIPRGLGSSSVALLLLSSVCYGVVKGEHGADIAANLQSLCDDAANAAGFGIAEVALAGEHELGRDDILKTAGITEHTSLLFLDAAQTRARLLTNPWIAEATVLKLYPSRLRIEIKERKAFALWQKDAHNSLIATDGTVLSPTIAPRFAEMPRVVGAGAESQAGDLLALLARYPVIANQIEASVLVAERRWNLRLKNGVEVQLPEAEPERALQTLANLDRDKKLLSRDIVLVDLRQADRVTVRQSDQAFAARDAALKAAAKKNKATKKGTEA
;
A
#
# COMPACT_ATOMS: atom_id res chain seq x y z
N MET A 1 10.17 -4.70 33.16
CA MET A 1 9.95 -5.72 34.20
C MET A 1 9.62 -7.00 33.50
N TRP A 2 10.55 -7.94 33.67
CA TRP A 2 10.62 -9.36 33.32
C TRP A 2 10.90 -9.63 31.84
N ALA A 3 12.13 -9.88 31.45
CA ALA A 3 13.19 -10.86 31.82
C ALA A 3 12.94 -12.17 31.08
N ASN A 4 13.84 -12.47 30.08
CA ASN A 4 14.93 -13.45 30.14
C ASN A 4 14.52 -14.87 30.58
N VAL A 5 14.99 -15.84 29.78
CA VAL A 5 15.66 -17.10 30.20
C VAL A 5 16.06 -17.81 28.88
N GLU A 6 17.31 -17.82 28.40
CA GLU A 6 18.47 -18.60 28.84
C GLU A 6 18.45 -20.09 28.46
N GLU A 7 19.49 -20.44 27.69
CA GLU A 7 20.06 -21.78 27.54
C GLU A 7 20.46 -22.41 28.90
N PRO A 8 20.77 -23.72 28.94
CA PRO A 8 22.15 -24.21 28.92
C PRO A 8 22.30 -25.60 28.25
N VAL A 9 23.43 -25.90 27.53
CA VAL A 9 24.78 -26.33 27.92
C VAL A 9 24.83 -27.37 29.06
N ALA A 10 25.42 -28.55 28.74
CA ALA A 10 26.31 -29.38 29.54
C ALA A 10 26.68 -30.65 28.75
N MET A 11 27.85 -30.87 28.26
CA MET A 11 29.06 -31.33 29.02
C MET A 11 28.80 -32.52 29.94
N ASP A 12 29.33 -33.69 29.65
CA ASP A 12 30.21 -34.37 30.57
C ASP A 12 31.12 -35.41 29.90
N ARG A 13 32.20 -35.52 30.55
CA ARG A 13 33.51 -36.10 30.38
C ARG A 13 33.59 -37.55 30.88
N ARG A 14 34.73 -38.17 30.46
CA ARG A 14 35.53 -39.19 31.18
C ARG A 14 35.10 -40.64 30.97
N ALA A 15 35.95 -41.59 30.79
CA ALA A 15 37.36 -41.77 31.18
C ALA A 15 37.91 -43.00 30.48
N THR A 16 39.19 -42.96 30.20
CA THR A 16 40.08 -44.12 30.07
C THR A 16 40.23 -44.79 31.42
N PRO A 17 40.86 -46.03 31.64
CA PRO A 17 42.10 -46.45 31.07
C PRO A 17 42.27 -47.98 30.82
N ASP A 18 43.24 -48.32 30.08
CA ASP A 18 44.53 -49.00 30.49
C ASP A 18 44.72 -50.49 30.14
N GLN A 19 45.90 -50.72 29.59
CA GLN A 19 46.81 -51.88 29.73
C GLN A 19 46.35 -53.23 29.16
N SER A 20 47.14 -54.03 28.50
CA SER A 20 48.61 -54.24 28.52
C SER A 20 48.96 -55.37 27.57
N PHE A 21 50.17 -55.28 27.02
CA PHE A 21 51.13 -56.39 26.70
C PHE A 21 50.68 -57.65 25.98
N ASP A 22 51.21 -57.96 24.81
CA ASP A 22 52.41 -58.77 24.66
C ASP A 22 52.88 -58.95 23.21
N HIS A 23 54.12 -58.89 22.95
CA HIS A 23 54.83 -59.34 21.77
C HIS A 23 55.21 -60.81 21.98
N PRO A 24 55.77 -61.64 21.03
CA PRO A 24 56.28 -61.36 19.69
C PRO A 24 55.97 -62.44 18.60
N ALA A 25 56.28 -62.20 17.39
CA ALA A 25 57.08 -63.00 16.48
C ALA A 25 56.99 -62.62 14.99
N ARG A 26 58.05 -62.26 14.40
CA ARG A 26 58.34 -62.35 12.94
C ARG A 26 58.72 -63.81 12.58
N PRO A 27 58.76 -64.22 11.27
CA PRO A 27 58.94 -63.51 10.04
C PRO A 27 58.19 -64.10 8.79
N ALA A 28 58.13 -63.43 7.71
CA ALA A 28 58.58 -63.89 6.40
C ALA A 28 58.07 -63.07 5.25
N SER A 29 59.03 -62.60 4.54
CA SER A 29 59.02 -62.05 3.20
C SER A 29 58.00 -62.59 2.21
N ALA A 30 57.29 -61.69 1.48
CA ALA A 30 57.08 -61.83 0.02
C ALA A 30 56.37 -60.64 -0.58
N GLY A 31 57.01 -59.99 -1.53
CA GLY A 31 56.31 -59.51 -2.74
C GLY A 31 55.83 -58.08 -2.79
N LEU A 32 56.73 -57.12 -2.85
CA LEU A 32 56.52 -55.84 -3.50
C LEU A 32 56.10 -56.08 -4.98
N ARG A 33 54.82 -55.98 -5.27
CA ARG A 33 54.37 -55.81 -6.66
C ARG A 33 53.89 -54.35 -6.83
N SER A 34 54.70 -53.68 -7.61
CA SER A 34 54.60 -52.31 -8.05
C SER A 34 53.24 -51.94 -8.69
N HIS A 35 52.51 -51.05 -8.04
CA HIS A 35 51.36 -50.34 -8.60
C HIS A 35 51.72 -49.17 -9.54
N SER A 36 52.89 -49.23 -10.17
CA SER A 36 53.39 -48.15 -11.04
C SER A 36 53.04 -48.28 -12.52
N LEU A 37 52.37 -49.33 -12.95
CA LEU A 37 52.08 -49.56 -14.39
C LEU A 37 50.71 -49.08 -14.86
N ALA A 38 49.72 -48.87 -13.99
CA ALA A 38 48.40 -48.40 -14.36
C ALA A 38 48.33 -46.90 -14.71
N ARG A 39 49.18 -46.10 -14.09
CA ARG A 39 49.20 -44.62 -14.30
C ARG A 39 49.87 -44.23 -15.62
N ARG A 40 50.72 -45.08 -16.16
CA ARG A 40 51.44 -44.85 -17.45
C ARG A 40 50.58 -45.21 -18.68
N SER A 41 49.63 -46.11 -18.55
CA SER A 41 48.75 -46.50 -19.65
C SER A 41 47.67 -45.47 -19.92
N TRP A 42 47.13 -44.84 -18.86
CA TRP A 42 46.08 -43.80 -19.00
C TRP A 42 46.59 -42.49 -19.62
N MET A 43 47.81 -42.06 -19.26
CA MET A 43 48.40 -40.91 -19.95
C MET A 43 48.75 -41.17 -21.41
N ARG A 44 49.01 -42.42 -21.79
CA ARG A 44 49.26 -42.79 -23.21
C ARG A 44 47.95 -42.85 -23.99
N SER A 45 46.84 -43.27 -23.39
CA SER A 45 45.52 -43.23 -24.02
C SER A 45 44.97 -41.79 -24.17
N LEU A 46 45.18 -40.94 -23.17
CA LEU A 46 44.85 -39.51 -23.27
C LEU A 46 45.67 -38.79 -24.34
N ARG A 47 46.96 -39.10 -24.46
CA ARG A 47 47.81 -38.49 -25.49
C ARG A 47 47.44 -38.95 -26.89
N ARG A 48 47.00 -40.23 -27.07
CA ARG A 48 46.48 -40.72 -28.36
C ARG A 48 45.11 -40.12 -28.67
N ALA A 49 44.21 -39.97 -27.70
CA ALA A 49 42.94 -39.30 -27.89
C ALA A 49 43.13 -37.83 -28.28
N PHE A 50 44.13 -37.17 -27.67
CA PHE A 50 44.44 -35.75 -27.98
C PHE A 50 45.09 -35.59 -29.36
N ASN A 51 45.97 -36.51 -29.77
CA ASN A 51 46.58 -36.48 -31.12
C ASN A 51 45.56 -36.83 -32.23
N ASN A 52 44.63 -37.73 -31.98
CA ASN A 52 43.56 -38.04 -32.94
C ASN A 52 42.53 -36.88 -33.07
N LEU A 53 42.45 -35.98 -32.07
CA LEU A 53 41.62 -34.76 -32.16
C LEU A 53 42.30 -33.68 -33.04
N ILE A 54 43.63 -33.70 -33.12
CA ILE A 54 44.41 -32.72 -33.90
C ILE A 54 44.51 -33.13 -35.38
N GLU A 55 44.37 -34.43 -35.69
CA GLU A 55 44.38 -34.95 -37.07
C GLU A 55 42.99 -34.95 -37.76
N LEU A 56 41.92 -34.48 -37.08
CA LEU A 56 40.69 -34.18 -37.78
C LEU A 56 40.93 -32.98 -38.71
N ASP A 57 40.87 -33.22 -40.01
CA ASP A 57 40.82 -32.18 -41.03
C ASP A 57 39.58 -31.29 -40.78
N ILE A 58 39.73 -30.34 -39.86
CA ILE A 58 38.68 -29.38 -39.51
C ILE A 58 38.59 -28.41 -40.70
N PRO A 59 37.50 -28.40 -41.47
CA PRO A 59 37.34 -27.44 -42.56
C PRO A 59 37.53 -26.03 -41.99
N ARG A 60 38.36 -25.25 -42.67
CA ARG A 60 38.86 -23.93 -42.22
C ARG A 60 37.82 -22.94 -41.65
N GLY A 61 36.52 -23.27 -41.72
CA GLY A 61 35.42 -22.52 -41.15
C GLY A 61 34.88 -23.01 -39.79
N LEU A 62 35.10 -24.28 -39.42
CA LEU A 62 34.51 -24.86 -38.18
C LEU A 62 35.20 -24.37 -36.90
N GLY A 63 36.50 -24.07 -36.95
CA GLY A 63 37.24 -23.52 -35.81
C GLY A 63 36.80 -22.09 -35.45
N SER A 64 36.59 -21.25 -36.45
CA SER A 64 36.12 -19.88 -36.26
C SER A 64 34.66 -19.86 -35.81
N SER A 65 33.81 -20.78 -36.32
CA SER A 65 32.41 -20.89 -35.92
C SER A 65 32.26 -21.36 -34.47
N SER A 66 33.08 -22.31 -34.01
CA SER A 66 33.05 -22.78 -32.62
C SER A 66 33.56 -21.72 -31.64
N VAL A 67 34.60 -20.96 -32.00
CA VAL A 67 35.06 -19.82 -31.19
C VAL A 67 34.00 -18.73 -31.15
N ALA A 68 33.36 -18.40 -32.27
CA ALA A 68 32.25 -17.43 -32.30
C ALA A 68 31.07 -17.89 -31.44
N LEU A 69 30.70 -19.17 -31.51
CA LEU A 69 29.61 -19.73 -30.68
C LEU A 69 29.94 -19.74 -29.20
N LEU A 70 31.22 -20.00 -28.85
CA LEU A 70 31.70 -19.97 -27.46
C LEU A 70 31.73 -18.55 -26.92
N LEU A 71 32.14 -17.58 -27.72
CA LEU A 71 32.07 -16.16 -27.36
C LEU A 71 30.62 -15.71 -27.21
N LEU A 72 29.76 -16.11 -28.15
CA LEU A 72 28.32 -15.76 -28.07
C LEU A 72 27.66 -16.37 -26.84
N SER A 73 27.95 -17.63 -26.52
CA SER A 73 27.42 -18.27 -25.31
C SER A 73 27.98 -17.67 -24.03
N SER A 74 29.25 -17.25 -24.02
CA SER A 74 29.85 -16.55 -22.89
C SER A 74 29.23 -15.17 -22.65
N VAL A 75 28.95 -14.43 -23.74
CA VAL A 75 28.24 -13.14 -23.67
C VAL A 75 26.81 -13.35 -23.18
N CYS A 76 26.07 -14.33 -23.77
CA CYS A 76 24.74 -14.67 -23.27
C CYS A 76 24.72 -15.08 -21.81
N TYR A 77 25.67 -15.90 -21.38
CA TYR A 77 25.80 -16.32 -20.00
C TYR A 77 26.14 -15.12 -19.09
N GLY A 78 27.02 -14.22 -19.51
CA GLY A 78 27.37 -13.00 -18.80
C GLY A 78 26.19 -12.05 -18.66
N VAL A 79 25.37 -11.91 -19.69
CA VAL A 79 24.14 -11.09 -19.66
C VAL A 79 23.10 -11.67 -18.70
N VAL A 80 22.90 -13.00 -18.74
CA VAL A 80 21.89 -13.68 -17.90
C VAL A 80 22.31 -13.71 -16.42
N LYS A 81 23.61 -13.94 -16.14
CA LYS A 81 24.15 -14.01 -14.77
C LYS A 81 24.49 -12.66 -14.16
N GLY A 82 24.80 -11.67 -15.00
CA GLY A 82 25.26 -10.35 -14.56
C GLY A 82 24.14 -9.36 -14.22
N GLU A 83 22.86 -9.76 -14.24
CA GLU A 83 21.69 -8.88 -14.06
C GLU A 83 21.67 -7.64 -15.01
N HIS A 84 22.54 -7.63 -16.01
CA HIS A 84 22.66 -6.55 -16.98
C HIS A 84 21.65 -6.65 -18.14
N GLY A 85 20.78 -7.65 -18.08
CA GLY A 85 19.74 -7.85 -19.08
C GLY A 85 18.78 -6.67 -19.23
N ALA A 86 18.45 -6.04 -18.10
CA ALA A 86 17.58 -4.86 -18.09
C ALA A 86 18.27 -3.63 -18.72
N ASP A 87 19.56 -3.41 -18.42
CA ASP A 87 20.33 -2.28 -18.96
C ASP A 87 20.58 -2.43 -20.46
N ILE A 88 20.86 -3.67 -20.91
CA ILE A 88 21.04 -3.96 -22.34
C ILE A 88 19.71 -3.78 -23.09
N ALA A 89 18.61 -4.25 -22.52
CA ALA A 89 17.28 -4.06 -23.11
C ALA A 89 16.91 -2.57 -23.20
N ALA A 90 17.19 -1.79 -22.14
CA ALA A 90 16.96 -0.35 -22.14
C ALA A 90 17.80 0.38 -23.18
N ASN A 91 19.11 0.04 -23.31
CA ASN A 91 19.99 0.61 -24.33
C ASN A 91 19.58 0.22 -25.76
N LEU A 92 19.12 -1.01 -25.95
CA LEU A 92 18.62 -1.43 -27.24
C LEU A 92 17.31 -0.72 -27.62
N GLN A 93 16.43 -0.54 -26.64
CA GLN A 93 15.20 0.21 -26.81
C GLN A 93 15.48 1.67 -27.17
N SER A 94 16.42 2.33 -26.49
CA SER A 94 16.79 3.73 -26.80
C SER A 94 17.34 3.87 -28.22
N LEU A 95 18.18 2.94 -28.68
CA LEU A 95 18.67 2.93 -30.08
C LEU A 95 17.54 2.74 -31.10
N CYS A 96 16.58 1.87 -30.78
CA CYS A 96 15.40 1.68 -31.63
C CYS A 96 14.53 2.94 -31.64
N ASP A 97 14.34 3.59 -30.49
CA ASP A 97 13.59 4.84 -30.37
C ASP A 97 14.27 5.96 -31.18
N ASP A 98 15.58 6.11 -31.08
CA ASP A 98 16.35 7.12 -31.85
C ASP A 98 16.25 6.89 -33.36
N ALA A 99 16.34 5.62 -33.79
CA ALA A 99 16.17 5.27 -35.21
C ALA A 99 14.74 5.57 -35.71
N ALA A 100 13.72 5.27 -34.90
CA ALA A 100 12.34 5.58 -35.23
C ALA A 100 12.06 7.08 -35.24
N ASN A 101 12.67 7.83 -34.32
CA ASN A 101 12.57 9.29 -34.27
C ASN A 101 13.21 9.92 -35.53
N ALA A 102 14.37 9.42 -35.98
CA ALA A 102 15.01 9.83 -37.23
C ALA A 102 14.16 9.49 -38.47
N ALA A 103 13.35 8.45 -38.39
CA ALA A 103 12.40 8.06 -39.45
C ALA A 103 11.07 8.83 -39.40
N GLY A 104 10.91 9.79 -38.47
CA GLY A 104 9.71 10.64 -38.37
C GLY A 104 8.61 10.08 -37.45
N PHE A 105 8.90 9.05 -36.65
CA PHE A 105 7.97 8.49 -35.68
C PHE A 105 8.19 9.02 -34.25
N GLY A 106 8.92 10.11 -34.10
CA GLY A 106 9.03 10.83 -32.82
C GLY A 106 7.69 11.41 -32.39
N ILE A 107 7.48 11.53 -31.08
CA ILE A 107 6.27 12.16 -30.53
C ILE A 107 6.43 13.68 -30.65
N ALA A 108 5.87 14.27 -31.67
CA ALA A 108 5.90 15.70 -31.90
C ALA A 108 4.81 16.44 -31.08
N GLU A 109 3.68 15.80 -30.85
CA GLU A 109 2.56 16.39 -30.14
C GLU A 109 1.92 15.37 -29.17
N VAL A 110 1.74 15.80 -27.92
CA VAL A 110 0.95 15.06 -26.94
C VAL A 110 -0.31 15.85 -26.64
N ALA A 111 -1.45 15.36 -27.13
CA ALA A 111 -2.76 15.86 -26.76
C ALA A 111 -3.18 15.21 -25.44
N LEU A 112 -3.31 16.02 -24.39
CA LEU A 112 -3.78 15.59 -23.08
C LEU A 112 -5.19 16.11 -22.86
N ALA A 113 -6.08 15.30 -22.28
CA ALA A 113 -7.44 15.68 -21.97
C ALA A 113 -7.89 15.06 -20.64
N GLY A 114 -8.70 15.83 -19.87
CA GLY A 114 -9.29 15.39 -18.61
C GLY A 114 -8.43 15.68 -17.37
N GLU A 115 -7.35 16.44 -17.53
CA GLU A 115 -6.54 16.94 -16.43
C GLU A 115 -7.24 18.10 -15.70
N HIS A 116 -7.19 18.10 -14.35
CA HIS A 116 -7.72 19.16 -13.50
C HIS A 116 -6.80 19.46 -12.31
N GLU A 117 -6.44 18.45 -11.53
CA GLU A 117 -5.59 18.57 -10.35
C GLU A 117 -4.14 18.21 -10.65
N LEU A 118 -3.92 17.28 -11.57
CA LEU A 118 -2.59 16.84 -11.98
C LEU A 118 -1.99 17.77 -13.03
N GLY A 119 -0.72 18.12 -12.83
CA GLY A 119 0.04 18.85 -13.83
C GLY A 119 0.36 17.97 -15.05
N ARG A 120 0.39 18.61 -16.23
CA ARG A 120 0.78 17.94 -17.49
C ARG A 120 2.10 17.17 -17.36
N ASP A 121 3.12 17.80 -16.74
CA ASP A 121 4.44 17.21 -16.61
C ASP A 121 4.44 15.98 -15.69
N ASP A 122 3.62 15.98 -14.65
CA ASP A 122 3.50 14.86 -13.73
C ASP A 122 2.81 13.65 -14.43
N ILE A 123 1.82 13.93 -15.28
CA ILE A 123 1.16 12.91 -16.10
C ILE A 123 2.15 12.29 -17.07
N LEU A 124 2.93 13.10 -17.79
CA LEU A 124 3.94 12.62 -18.76
C LEU A 124 5.05 11.81 -18.07
N LYS A 125 5.54 12.26 -16.92
CA LYS A 125 6.51 11.52 -16.10
C LYS A 125 5.94 10.17 -15.65
N THR A 126 4.72 10.16 -15.14
CA THR A 126 4.04 8.92 -14.71
C THR A 126 3.85 7.97 -15.88
N ALA A 127 3.49 8.49 -17.05
CA ALA A 127 3.37 7.72 -18.28
C ALA A 127 4.71 7.12 -18.75
N GLY A 128 5.83 7.68 -18.29
CA GLY A 128 7.18 7.31 -18.74
C GLY A 128 7.49 7.80 -20.15
N ILE A 129 6.90 8.94 -20.54
CA ILE A 129 7.11 9.57 -21.83
C ILE A 129 8.21 10.62 -21.69
N THR A 130 9.27 10.48 -22.46
CA THR A 130 10.40 11.39 -22.54
C THR A 130 10.54 11.96 -23.95
N GLU A 131 11.39 12.93 -24.15
CA GLU A 131 11.69 13.54 -25.46
C GLU A 131 12.28 12.52 -26.46
N HIS A 132 12.88 11.43 -25.97
CA HIS A 132 13.46 10.37 -26.79
C HIS A 132 12.49 9.25 -27.14
N THR A 133 11.31 9.21 -26.51
CA THR A 133 10.34 8.15 -26.72
C THR A 133 9.76 8.23 -28.13
N SER A 134 9.80 7.10 -28.89
CA SER A 134 9.16 7.04 -30.21
C SER A 134 7.75 6.50 -30.12
N LEU A 135 6.86 7.01 -30.98
CA LEU A 135 5.50 6.52 -31.08
C LEU A 135 5.43 5.07 -31.56
N LEU A 136 6.41 4.63 -32.36
CA LEU A 136 6.45 3.29 -32.94
C LEU A 136 6.60 2.23 -31.84
N PHE A 137 7.58 2.41 -30.95
CA PHE A 137 7.94 1.44 -29.92
C PHE A 137 7.24 1.70 -28.58
N LEU A 138 6.54 2.84 -28.41
CA LEU A 138 5.72 3.08 -27.23
C LEU A 138 4.67 1.98 -27.06
N ASP A 139 4.68 1.30 -25.92
CA ASP A 139 3.60 0.38 -25.52
C ASP A 139 2.48 1.16 -24.83
N ALA A 140 1.37 1.34 -25.54
CA ALA A 140 0.20 2.05 -25.04
C ALA A 140 -0.45 1.35 -23.84
N ALA A 141 -0.42 0.01 -23.77
CA ALA A 141 -0.97 -0.75 -22.65
C ALA A 141 -0.11 -0.57 -21.39
N GLN A 142 1.21 -0.64 -21.51
CA GLN A 142 2.14 -0.39 -20.42
C GLN A 142 2.07 1.06 -19.95
N THR A 143 2.00 2.02 -20.87
CA THR A 143 1.84 3.45 -20.55
C THR A 143 0.55 3.69 -19.76
N ARG A 144 -0.56 3.09 -20.21
CA ARG A 144 -1.84 3.13 -19.47
C ARG A 144 -1.70 2.50 -18.08
N ALA A 145 -1.04 1.35 -17.97
CA ALA A 145 -0.83 0.71 -16.67
C ALA A 145 -0.02 1.58 -15.72
N ARG A 146 1.02 2.26 -16.21
CA ARG A 146 1.81 3.23 -15.42
C ARG A 146 0.96 4.41 -14.96
N LEU A 147 0.13 4.98 -15.84
CA LEU A 147 -0.78 6.07 -15.46
C LEU A 147 -1.72 5.66 -14.33
N LEU A 148 -2.26 4.44 -14.37
CA LEU A 148 -3.16 3.92 -13.34
C LEU A 148 -2.47 3.62 -11.98
N THR A 149 -1.14 3.65 -11.89
CA THR A 149 -0.44 3.60 -10.61
C THR A 149 -0.56 4.90 -9.81
N ASN A 150 -0.89 6.01 -10.48
CA ASN A 150 -1.14 7.27 -9.80
C ASN A 150 -2.54 7.23 -9.17
N PRO A 151 -2.67 7.38 -7.83
CA PRO A 151 -3.98 7.30 -7.15
C PRO A 151 -5.00 8.33 -7.65
N TRP A 152 -4.55 9.45 -8.18
CA TRP A 152 -5.43 10.48 -8.72
C TRP A 152 -6.10 10.10 -10.04
N ILE A 153 -5.60 9.09 -10.74
CA ILE A 153 -6.14 8.67 -12.04
C ILE A 153 -7.08 7.49 -11.85
N ALA A 154 -8.35 7.69 -12.11
CA ALA A 154 -9.37 6.64 -12.07
C ALA A 154 -9.37 5.80 -13.37
N GLU A 155 -9.27 6.48 -14.50
CA GLU A 155 -9.28 5.85 -15.83
C GLU A 155 -8.25 6.55 -16.71
N ALA A 156 -7.60 5.78 -17.59
CA ALA A 156 -6.66 6.31 -18.57
C ALA A 156 -6.85 5.61 -19.92
N THR A 157 -6.80 6.37 -20.99
CA THR A 157 -6.80 5.86 -22.37
C THR A 157 -5.60 6.46 -23.09
N VAL A 158 -4.85 5.62 -23.80
CA VAL A 158 -3.67 6.02 -24.54
C VAL A 158 -3.84 5.61 -25.99
N LEU A 159 -3.86 6.57 -26.90
CA LEU A 159 -4.09 6.38 -28.34
C LEU A 159 -2.89 6.88 -29.13
N LYS A 160 -2.33 6.03 -29.95
CA LYS A 160 -1.23 6.34 -30.90
C LYS A 160 -1.85 6.83 -32.21
N LEU A 161 -1.60 8.07 -32.54
CA LEU A 161 -2.08 8.71 -33.77
C LEU A 161 -0.89 8.95 -34.72
N TYR A 162 -0.60 7.93 -35.52
CA TYR A 162 0.53 7.99 -36.45
C TYR A 162 0.44 9.18 -37.41
N PRO A 163 1.58 9.76 -37.83
CA PRO A 163 2.94 9.27 -37.54
C PRO A 163 3.55 9.77 -36.23
N SER A 164 3.08 10.91 -35.63
CA SER A 164 3.84 11.62 -34.59
C SER A 164 2.99 12.20 -33.46
N ARG A 165 1.73 11.81 -33.34
CA ARG A 165 0.82 12.32 -32.29
C ARG A 165 0.42 11.25 -31.30
N LEU A 166 0.48 11.59 -30.02
CA LEU A 166 0.00 10.75 -28.92
C LEU A 166 -1.18 11.45 -28.26
N ARG A 167 -2.29 10.75 -28.05
CA ARG A 167 -3.42 11.24 -27.30
C ARG A 167 -3.59 10.46 -26.01
N ILE A 168 -3.59 11.17 -24.90
CA ILE A 168 -3.80 10.60 -23.55
C ILE A 168 -5.07 11.25 -23.01
N GLU A 169 -6.05 10.45 -22.69
CA GLU A 169 -7.28 10.88 -22.02
C GLU A 169 -7.28 10.26 -20.63
N ILE A 170 -7.43 11.10 -19.62
CA ILE A 170 -7.50 10.66 -18.22
C ILE A 170 -8.82 11.10 -17.60
N LYS A 171 -9.26 10.35 -16.61
CA LYS A 171 -10.34 10.74 -15.72
C LYS A 171 -9.78 10.76 -14.31
N GLU A 172 -9.69 11.95 -13.76
CA GLU A 172 -9.19 12.12 -12.40
C GLU A 172 -10.24 11.73 -11.36
N ARG A 173 -9.76 11.19 -10.24
CA ARG A 173 -10.56 11.04 -9.04
C ARG A 173 -10.76 12.39 -8.37
N LYS A 174 -11.95 12.60 -7.85
CA LYS A 174 -12.25 13.82 -7.09
C LYS A 174 -11.96 13.61 -5.61
N ALA A 175 -11.23 14.56 -5.02
CA ALA A 175 -11.08 14.64 -3.58
C ALA A 175 -12.48 14.77 -2.93
N PHE A 176 -12.72 14.00 -1.87
CA PHE A 176 -14.06 13.86 -1.30
C PHE A 176 -14.08 14.12 0.21
N ALA A 177 -13.10 13.60 0.96
CA ALA A 177 -13.01 13.77 2.39
C ALA A 177 -11.57 13.68 2.89
N LEU A 178 -11.34 14.14 4.11
CA LEU A 178 -10.12 13.94 4.86
C LEU A 178 -10.26 12.70 5.74
N TRP A 179 -9.40 11.72 5.57
CA TRP A 179 -9.37 10.52 6.39
C TRP A 179 -8.23 10.59 7.40
N GLN A 180 -8.57 10.38 8.66
CA GLN A 180 -7.61 10.34 9.76
C GLN A 180 -7.52 8.94 10.34
N LYS A 181 -6.31 8.37 10.32
CA LYS A 181 -5.96 7.10 10.95
C LYS A 181 -4.61 7.24 11.64
N ASP A 182 -4.49 6.74 12.87
CA ASP A 182 -3.24 6.74 13.65
C ASP A 182 -2.52 8.10 13.65
N ALA A 183 -3.29 9.17 13.86
CA ALA A 183 -2.85 10.57 13.80
C ALA A 183 -2.35 11.08 12.45
N HIS A 184 -2.41 10.27 11.39
CA HIS A 184 -2.10 10.68 10.03
C HIS A 184 -3.37 11.08 9.29
N ASN A 185 -3.28 12.22 8.60
CA ASN A 185 -4.37 12.69 7.76
C ASN A 185 -4.04 12.43 6.30
N SER A 186 -4.97 11.89 5.56
CA SER A 186 -4.86 11.61 4.12
C SER A 186 -6.10 12.14 3.40
N LEU A 187 -5.93 12.51 2.14
CA LEU A 187 -7.02 12.89 1.27
C LEU A 187 -7.57 11.64 0.59
N ILE A 188 -8.88 11.44 0.61
CA ILE A 188 -9.54 10.29 -0.02
C ILE A 188 -10.54 10.71 -1.09
N ALA A 189 -10.71 9.83 -2.07
CA ALA A 189 -11.76 9.93 -3.09
C ALA A 189 -13.05 9.24 -2.62
N THR A 190 -14.11 9.39 -3.40
CA THR A 190 -15.44 8.81 -3.11
C THR A 190 -15.42 7.28 -3.05
N ASP A 191 -14.50 6.64 -3.77
CA ASP A 191 -14.31 5.19 -3.79
C ASP A 191 -13.42 4.67 -2.64
N GLY A 192 -13.02 5.54 -1.72
CA GLY A 192 -12.12 5.23 -0.60
C GLY A 192 -10.64 5.20 -0.96
N THR A 193 -10.28 5.45 -2.21
CA THR A 193 -8.87 5.50 -2.64
C THR A 193 -8.15 6.66 -1.96
N VAL A 194 -6.99 6.38 -1.35
CA VAL A 194 -6.12 7.41 -0.77
C VAL A 194 -5.40 8.15 -1.89
N LEU A 195 -5.71 9.43 -2.07
CA LEU A 195 -5.17 10.27 -3.13
C LEU A 195 -3.80 10.86 -2.76
N SER A 196 -3.68 11.36 -1.54
CA SER A 196 -2.45 12.00 -1.06
C SER A 196 -2.35 11.90 0.47
N PRO A 197 -1.15 11.61 1.00
CA PRO A 197 -0.88 11.73 2.44
C PRO A 197 -0.67 13.17 2.88
N THR A 198 -0.48 14.10 1.94
CA THR A 198 -0.30 15.52 2.21
C THR A 198 -1.54 16.29 1.78
N ILE A 199 -2.08 17.10 2.70
CA ILE A 199 -3.29 17.87 2.48
C ILE A 199 -2.91 19.29 2.06
N ALA A 200 -3.26 19.65 0.84
CA ALA A 200 -3.13 21.03 0.40
C ALA A 200 -4.17 21.93 1.13
N PRO A 201 -3.85 23.20 1.40
CA PRO A 201 -4.73 24.11 2.16
C PRO A 201 -6.16 24.20 1.62
N ARG A 202 -6.34 24.10 0.30
CA ARG A 202 -7.65 24.12 -0.36
C ARG A 202 -8.60 22.98 0.04
N PHE A 203 -8.05 21.88 0.59
CA PHE A 203 -8.82 20.72 1.04
C PHE A 203 -9.05 20.70 2.55
N ALA A 204 -8.52 21.67 3.30
CA ALA A 204 -8.55 21.68 4.77
C ALA A 204 -9.97 21.70 5.37
N GLU A 205 -10.94 22.26 4.65
CA GLU A 205 -12.33 22.37 5.08
C GLU A 205 -13.22 21.18 4.65
N MET A 206 -12.63 20.19 3.97
CA MET A 206 -13.40 19.00 3.58
C MET A 206 -13.91 18.22 4.80
N PRO A 207 -15.01 17.48 4.67
CA PRO A 207 -15.52 16.60 5.72
C PRO A 207 -14.42 15.67 6.24
N ARG A 208 -14.33 15.53 7.57
CA ARG A 208 -13.33 14.67 8.20
C ARG A 208 -13.97 13.37 8.66
N VAL A 209 -13.37 12.24 8.26
CA VAL A 209 -13.72 10.91 8.71
C VAL A 209 -12.54 10.29 9.45
N VAL A 210 -12.79 9.59 10.55
CA VAL A 210 -11.77 9.10 11.47
C VAL A 210 -11.98 7.62 11.75
N GLY A 211 -10.90 6.85 11.77
CA GLY A 211 -10.90 5.45 12.16
C GLY A 211 -10.49 4.49 11.05
N ALA A 212 -10.20 3.25 11.44
CA ALA A 212 -9.91 2.17 10.49
C ALA A 212 -11.19 1.81 9.73
N GLY A 213 -11.08 1.56 8.41
CA GLY A 213 -12.22 1.27 7.55
C GLY A 213 -13.12 2.45 7.19
N ALA A 214 -12.87 3.65 7.80
CA ALA A 214 -13.69 4.83 7.53
C ALA A 214 -13.56 5.30 6.08
N GLU A 215 -12.43 5.08 5.44
CA GLU A 215 -12.18 5.44 4.05
C GLU A 215 -13.14 4.76 3.07
N SER A 216 -13.49 3.51 3.32
CA SER A 216 -14.38 2.73 2.45
C SER A 216 -15.86 3.02 2.67
N GLN A 217 -16.23 3.50 3.87
CA GLN A 217 -17.61 3.77 4.27
C GLN A 217 -17.98 5.25 4.26
N ALA A 218 -16.98 6.13 4.03
CA ALA A 218 -17.19 7.59 4.02
C ALA A 218 -18.20 8.03 2.95
N GLY A 219 -18.16 7.39 1.77
CA GLY A 219 -19.08 7.72 0.67
C GLY A 219 -20.54 7.62 1.08
N ASP A 220 -20.92 6.50 1.66
CA ASP A 220 -22.30 6.22 2.10
C ASP A 220 -22.74 7.18 3.21
N LEU A 221 -21.87 7.39 4.22
CA LEU A 221 -22.18 8.31 5.31
C LEU A 221 -22.38 9.73 4.81
N LEU A 222 -21.47 10.26 4.00
CA LEU A 222 -21.54 11.65 3.55
C LEU A 222 -22.69 11.87 2.57
N ALA A 223 -23.01 10.86 1.74
CA ALA A 223 -24.23 10.89 0.91
C ALA A 223 -25.50 10.92 1.78
N LEU A 224 -25.51 10.18 2.89
CA LEU A 224 -26.60 10.21 3.85
C LEU A 224 -26.68 11.58 4.54
N LEU A 225 -25.58 12.14 5.03
CA LEU A 225 -25.52 13.44 5.68
C LEU A 225 -25.90 14.60 4.75
N ALA A 226 -25.65 14.48 3.46
CA ALA A 226 -26.05 15.49 2.48
C ALA A 226 -27.57 15.73 2.45
N ARG A 227 -28.38 14.76 2.88
CA ARG A 227 -29.83 14.91 3.03
C ARG A 227 -30.24 15.73 4.28
N TYR A 228 -29.30 15.94 5.20
CA TYR A 228 -29.51 16.68 6.46
C TYR A 228 -28.50 17.84 6.60
N PRO A 229 -28.57 18.86 5.72
CA PRO A 229 -27.53 19.90 5.64
C PRO A 229 -27.35 20.69 6.94
N VAL A 230 -28.43 20.89 7.71
CA VAL A 230 -28.38 21.59 9.00
C VAL A 230 -27.49 20.83 10.01
N ILE A 231 -27.56 19.51 10.03
CA ILE A 231 -26.71 18.67 10.89
C ILE A 231 -25.30 18.57 10.28
N ALA A 232 -25.20 18.32 8.99
CA ALA A 232 -23.93 18.16 8.29
C ALA A 232 -22.98 19.35 8.50
N ASN A 233 -23.51 20.57 8.43
CA ASN A 233 -22.74 21.80 8.63
C ASN A 233 -22.23 21.99 10.08
N GLN A 234 -22.82 21.30 11.05
CA GLN A 234 -22.38 21.32 12.46
C GLN A 234 -21.34 20.25 12.76
N ILE A 235 -21.12 19.27 11.86
CA ILE A 235 -20.18 18.19 12.11
C ILE A 235 -18.74 18.72 11.95
N GLU A 236 -17.90 18.42 12.94
CA GLU A 236 -16.47 18.61 12.92
C GLU A 236 -15.76 17.36 12.36
N ALA A 237 -16.18 16.20 12.85
CA ALA A 237 -15.62 14.91 12.42
C ALA A 237 -16.64 13.77 12.59
N SER A 238 -16.57 12.80 11.69
CA SER A 238 -17.33 11.56 11.77
C SER A 238 -16.37 10.42 12.10
N VAL A 239 -16.59 9.74 13.23
CA VAL A 239 -15.70 8.69 13.76
C VAL A 239 -16.33 7.33 13.55
N LEU A 240 -15.68 6.46 12.82
CA LEU A 240 -16.09 5.07 12.67
C LEU A 240 -15.59 4.25 13.86
N VAL A 241 -16.50 3.72 14.64
CA VAL A 241 -16.21 2.94 15.84
C VAL A 241 -16.34 1.45 15.55
N ALA A 242 -15.26 0.71 15.82
CA ALA A 242 -15.18 -0.74 15.62
C ALA A 242 -15.59 -1.17 14.17
N GLU A 243 -15.30 -0.33 13.18
CA GLU A 243 -15.59 -0.53 11.76
C GLU A 243 -17.08 -0.79 11.44
N ARG A 244 -17.99 -0.39 12.33
CA ARG A 244 -19.42 -0.74 12.21
C ARG A 244 -20.37 0.43 12.33
N ARG A 245 -20.13 1.36 13.27
CA ARG A 245 -21.06 2.43 13.58
C ARG A 245 -20.37 3.79 13.58
N TRP A 246 -21.12 4.80 13.26
CA TRP A 246 -20.63 6.16 13.22
C TRP A 246 -21.01 6.95 14.48
N ASN A 247 -20.02 7.65 15.02
CA ASN A 247 -20.22 8.72 15.99
C ASN A 247 -19.92 10.05 15.30
N LEU A 248 -20.81 11.01 15.40
CA LEU A 248 -20.63 12.35 14.85
C LEU A 248 -20.19 13.29 15.95
N ARG A 249 -19.00 13.87 15.81
CA ARG A 249 -18.54 14.95 16.70
C ARG A 249 -18.96 16.27 16.07
N LEU A 250 -19.71 17.07 16.83
CA LEU A 250 -20.15 18.37 16.40
C LEU A 250 -19.15 19.46 16.81
N LYS A 251 -19.16 20.61 16.11
CA LYS A 251 -18.30 21.78 16.37
C LYS A 251 -18.47 22.37 17.76
N ASN A 252 -19.62 22.19 18.38
CA ASN A 252 -19.92 22.62 19.77
C ASN A 252 -19.51 21.58 20.83
N GLY A 253 -18.82 20.49 20.42
CA GLY A 253 -18.33 19.44 21.31
C GLY A 253 -19.35 18.34 21.63
N VAL A 254 -20.57 18.41 21.15
CA VAL A 254 -21.58 17.36 21.31
C VAL A 254 -21.21 16.13 20.48
N GLU A 255 -21.27 14.95 21.07
CA GLU A 255 -21.13 13.68 20.40
C GLU A 255 -22.50 13.07 20.13
N VAL A 256 -22.76 12.66 18.89
CA VAL A 256 -23.97 11.95 18.48
C VAL A 256 -23.59 10.54 18.06
N GLN A 257 -24.12 9.54 18.77
CA GLN A 257 -23.88 8.14 18.51
C GLN A 257 -24.99 7.56 17.65
N LEU A 258 -24.65 7.15 16.42
CA LEU A 258 -25.60 6.53 15.49
C LEU A 258 -25.66 5.01 15.69
N PRO A 259 -26.79 4.38 15.39
CA PRO A 259 -26.92 2.93 15.32
C PRO A 259 -26.13 2.39 14.12
N GLU A 260 -25.81 1.10 14.19
CA GLU A 260 -25.22 0.36 13.05
C GLU A 260 -26.29 0.14 11.96
N ALA A 261 -27.49 -0.25 12.36
CA ALA A 261 -28.63 -0.42 11.46
C ALA A 261 -29.48 0.86 11.40
N GLU A 262 -29.96 1.20 10.22
CA GLU A 262 -30.88 2.31 9.96
C GLU A 262 -30.38 3.69 10.49
N PRO A 263 -29.14 4.13 10.20
CA PRO A 263 -28.61 5.42 10.62
C PRO A 263 -29.44 6.60 10.08
N GLU A 264 -30.10 6.42 8.96
CA GLU A 264 -30.99 7.41 8.37
C GLU A 264 -32.17 7.77 9.28
N ARG A 265 -32.83 6.75 9.86
CA ARG A 265 -33.92 6.95 10.79
C ARG A 265 -33.47 7.68 12.07
N ALA A 266 -32.28 7.37 12.53
CA ALA A 266 -31.69 8.06 13.68
C ALA A 266 -31.39 9.54 13.36
N LEU A 267 -30.85 9.85 12.19
CA LEU A 267 -30.62 11.22 11.74
C LEU A 267 -31.91 12.00 11.55
N GLN A 268 -32.95 11.35 11.00
CA GLN A 268 -34.26 11.96 10.87
C GLN A 268 -34.86 12.32 12.25
N THR A 269 -34.73 11.41 13.23
CA THR A 269 -35.16 11.66 14.61
C THR A 269 -34.38 12.81 15.23
N LEU A 270 -33.05 12.85 15.04
CA LEU A 270 -32.22 13.95 15.49
C LEU A 270 -32.64 15.29 14.87
N ALA A 271 -32.84 15.31 13.56
CA ALA A 271 -33.26 16.52 12.84
C ALA A 271 -34.61 17.06 13.35
N ASN A 272 -35.57 16.17 13.60
CA ASN A 272 -36.87 16.55 14.17
C ASN A 272 -36.72 17.11 15.60
N LEU A 273 -35.94 16.43 16.44
CA LEU A 273 -35.69 16.89 17.81
C LEU A 273 -34.94 18.23 17.85
N ASP A 274 -34.00 18.44 16.93
CA ASP A 274 -33.28 19.72 16.88
C ASP A 274 -34.18 20.84 16.35
N ARG A 275 -34.99 20.60 15.35
CA ARG A 275 -35.96 21.55 14.82
C ARG A 275 -36.98 21.95 15.86
N ASP A 276 -37.60 20.98 16.56
CA ASP A 276 -38.72 21.20 17.44
C ASP A 276 -38.30 21.65 18.84
N LYS A 277 -37.14 21.19 19.33
CA LYS A 277 -36.70 21.39 20.73
C LYS A 277 -35.35 22.06 20.86
N LYS A 278 -34.68 22.43 19.74
CA LYS A 278 -33.34 23.00 19.73
C LYS A 278 -32.35 22.14 20.51
N LEU A 279 -32.39 20.82 20.29
CA LEU A 279 -31.64 19.84 21.09
C LEU A 279 -30.14 20.10 21.09
N LEU A 280 -29.57 20.29 19.90
CA LEU A 280 -28.13 20.46 19.71
C LEU A 280 -27.58 21.80 20.19
N SER A 281 -28.47 22.76 20.46
CA SER A 281 -28.12 24.06 21.05
C SER A 281 -28.18 24.06 22.56
N ARG A 282 -28.57 22.97 23.22
CA ARG A 282 -28.62 22.86 24.68
C ARG A 282 -27.24 22.49 25.25
N ASP A 283 -27.07 22.70 26.53
CA ASP A 283 -25.88 22.31 27.27
C ASP A 283 -25.85 20.78 27.50
N ILE A 284 -25.48 20.07 26.46
CA ILE A 284 -25.40 18.61 26.41
C ILE A 284 -24.04 18.19 25.87
N VAL A 285 -23.60 17.00 26.23
CA VAL A 285 -22.30 16.43 25.76
C VAL A 285 -22.48 15.19 24.86
N LEU A 286 -23.63 14.49 24.98
CA LEU A 286 -23.86 13.25 24.25
C LEU A 286 -25.35 13.09 23.88
N VAL A 287 -25.60 12.66 22.66
CA VAL A 287 -26.90 12.18 22.19
C VAL A 287 -26.72 10.75 21.68
N ASP A 288 -27.29 9.79 22.39
CA ASP A 288 -27.23 8.37 22.03
C ASP A 288 -28.52 7.98 21.28
N LEU A 289 -28.37 7.64 20.01
CA LEU A 289 -29.44 7.22 19.09
C LEU A 289 -29.33 5.72 18.73
N ARG A 290 -28.48 4.97 19.41
CA ARG A 290 -28.24 3.56 19.10
C ARG A 290 -29.46 2.66 19.33
N GLN A 291 -30.39 3.09 20.17
CA GLN A 291 -31.63 2.37 20.42
C GLN A 291 -32.77 3.01 19.62
N ALA A 292 -33.48 2.18 18.85
CA ALA A 292 -34.52 2.66 17.94
C ALA A 292 -35.75 3.24 18.66
N ASP A 293 -36.01 2.84 19.89
CA ASP A 293 -37.19 3.18 20.69
C ASP A 293 -37.00 4.41 21.60
N ARG A 294 -35.75 4.83 21.83
CA ARG A 294 -35.47 5.93 22.76
C ARG A 294 -34.22 6.72 22.34
N VAL A 295 -34.24 7.99 22.69
CA VAL A 295 -33.10 8.91 22.59
C VAL A 295 -32.60 9.22 23.98
N THR A 296 -31.35 8.88 24.28
CA THR A 296 -30.70 9.20 25.53
C THR A 296 -29.81 10.41 25.39
N VAL A 297 -29.97 11.39 26.28
CA VAL A 297 -29.20 12.64 26.25
C VAL A 297 -28.46 12.79 27.57
N ARG A 298 -27.16 13.04 27.51
CA ARG A 298 -26.32 13.34 28.65
C ARG A 298 -26.05 14.84 28.66
N GLN A 299 -26.46 15.50 29.76
CA GLN A 299 -26.17 16.90 30.03
C GLN A 299 -24.71 17.10 30.45
N SER A 300 -24.19 18.31 30.30
CA SER A 300 -22.90 18.67 30.90
C SER A 300 -22.98 18.62 32.44
N ASP A 301 -21.85 18.45 33.10
CA ASP A 301 -21.79 18.41 34.56
C ASP A 301 -22.30 19.70 35.16
N GLN A 302 -22.10 20.85 34.48
CA GLN A 302 -22.61 22.16 34.92
C GLN A 302 -24.12 22.22 34.79
N ALA A 303 -24.69 21.80 33.68
CA ALA A 303 -26.14 21.80 33.50
C ALA A 303 -26.82 20.81 34.44
N PHE A 304 -26.20 19.67 34.70
CA PHE A 304 -26.70 18.71 35.70
C PHE A 304 -26.71 19.29 37.11
N ALA A 305 -25.62 19.91 37.55
CA ALA A 305 -25.53 20.53 38.86
C ALA A 305 -26.52 21.68 39.02
N ALA A 306 -26.69 22.53 38.02
CA ALA A 306 -27.66 23.61 38.00
C ALA A 306 -29.11 23.10 38.12
N ARG A 307 -29.44 22.04 37.36
CA ARG A 307 -30.75 21.40 37.39
C ARG A 307 -31.04 20.74 38.74
N ASP A 308 -30.07 20.03 39.31
CA ASP A 308 -30.21 19.40 40.63
C ASP A 308 -30.42 20.44 41.74
N ALA A 309 -29.67 21.56 41.70
CA ALA A 309 -29.85 22.67 42.58
C ALA A 309 -31.25 23.29 42.43
N ALA A 310 -31.73 23.49 41.20
CA ALA A 310 -33.07 24.02 40.94
C ALA A 310 -34.18 23.07 41.42
N LEU A 311 -34.04 21.78 41.25
CA LEU A 311 -34.98 20.77 41.72
C LEU A 311 -35.03 20.73 43.25
N LYS A 312 -33.88 20.81 43.93
CA LYS A 312 -33.80 20.89 45.41
C LYS A 312 -34.44 22.16 45.93
N ALA A 313 -34.22 23.30 45.25
CA ALA A 313 -34.84 24.57 45.60
C ALA A 313 -36.37 24.52 45.42
N ALA A 314 -36.87 23.98 44.32
CA ALA A 314 -38.28 23.80 44.04
C ALA A 314 -38.97 22.86 45.06
N ALA A 315 -38.30 21.75 45.40
CA ALA A 315 -38.79 20.81 46.42
C ALA A 315 -38.89 21.46 47.80
N LYS A 316 -37.87 22.32 48.15
CA LYS A 316 -37.89 23.08 49.41
C LYS A 316 -39.02 24.10 49.44
N LYS A 317 -39.28 24.79 48.31
CA LYS A 317 -40.38 25.76 48.19
C LYS A 317 -41.74 25.09 48.32
N ASN A 318 -41.96 23.92 47.66
CA ASN A 318 -43.20 23.17 47.76
C ASN A 318 -43.47 22.60 49.13
N LYS A 319 -42.43 22.20 49.90
CA LYS A 319 -42.57 21.79 51.32
C LYS A 319 -42.93 22.98 52.22
N ALA A 320 -42.36 24.17 51.97
CA ALA A 320 -42.68 25.36 52.74
C ALA A 320 -44.14 25.82 52.51
N THR A 321 -44.61 25.75 51.23
CA THR A 321 -45.98 26.10 50.87
C THR A 321 -47.01 25.16 51.49
N LYS A 322 -46.76 23.84 51.53
CA LYS A 322 -47.62 22.84 52.17
C LYS A 322 -47.74 23.06 53.69
N LYS A 323 -46.65 23.45 54.34
CA LYS A 323 -46.61 23.67 55.75
C LYS A 323 -47.33 25.01 56.21
N GLY A 324 -47.46 25.97 55.28
CA GLY A 324 -48.18 27.22 55.48
C GLY A 324 -49.71 27.16 55.23
N THR A 325 -50.19 26.04 54.64
CA THR A 325 -51.64 25.84 54.34
C THR A 325 -52.34 24.97 55.43
N GLU A 326 -51.55 24.30 56.29
CA GLU A 326 -52.07 23.48 57.42
C GLU A 326 -52.02 24.21 58.78
N ALA A 327 -51.73 25.50 58.81
CA ALA A 327 -51.80 26.41 60.00
C ALA A 327 -52.90 27.45 59.79
#